data_9cd4b741a835b450e6f141f302f5c4c8
#
_entry.id   9cd4b741a835b450e6f141f302f5c4c8
#
_cell.length_a   1.000
_cell.length_b   1.000
_cell.length_c   1.000
_cell.angle_alpha   90.00
_cell.angle_beta   90.00
_cell.angle_gamma   90.00
#
_symmetry.space_group_name_H-M   'P 1'
#
loop_
_entity.id
_entity.type
_entity.pdbx_description
1 polymer ?
#
loop_
_entity_poly.entity_id
_entity_poly.type
_entity_poly.pdbx_seq_one_letter_code
_entity_poly.pdbx_strand_id
1 'polypeptide(L)'
;MIISMLCFQNRGNNNGISTMSDDSGHNGWSRITPAEAGYDAGKLAEFGEFSKNNSGVTSMVAAVDGKIMYAYGDITAPSIIASCRKSVLSMLYGKYVADGTINLNQTVGELGITDIGGLLPSEKLATVYDLLTSRSGVYHPSATSGGKTDGLERGTVPHGTRYVYNNWDFNVAGTVFTMLTGKDIFKAFYEELVLPLGLEDYDPSPELHKLTGDAELSNHLGYHFYLSARDMAKLGELMRRNGVWNGKVLVPADWIARCTKVVSPFVPPDPEAEFWSGYGAMWWIVNSEKHPELKGAYSALGSYGQYIMVIPELKMVFAFKSAGGKANPTKRRPFFTLLYKLLETRK
;
A
#
# COMPACT_ATOMS: atom_id res chain seq x y z
N MET A 1 -47.80 7.24 6.86
CA MET A 1 -47.32 5.87 6.64
C MET A 1 -47.36 5.61 5.15
N ILE A 2 -46.30 5.98 4.43
CA ILE A 2 -46.13 5.66 3.01
C ILE A 2 -44.67 5.23 2.88
N ILE A 3 -44.46 3.94 2.65
CA ILE A 3 -43.19 3.29 2.44
C ILE A 3 -42.79 3.53 0.98
N SER A 4 -41.71 4.28 0.76
CA SER A 4 -41.09 4.43 -0.55
C SER A 4 -40.16 3.26 -0.79
N MET A 5 -40.56 2.35 -1.64
CA MET A 5 -39.78 1.25 -2.21
C MET A 5 -38.78 1.83 -3.22
N LEU A 6 -37.49 1.85 -2.89
CA LEU A 6 -36.45 2.13 -3.85
C LEU A 6 -36.19 0.87 -4.68
N CYS A 7 -36.58 0.93 -5.96
CA CYS A 7 -36.25 -0.07 -6.97
C CYS A 7 -34.73 -0.08 -7.22
N PHE A 8 -34.06 -1.15 -6.81
CA PHE A 8 -32.75 -1.50 -7.33
C PHE A 8 -32.88 -1.99 -8.76
N GLN A 9 -32.55 -1.16 -9.72
CA GLN A 9 -32.38 -1.61 -11.10
C GLN A 9 -31.10 -2.44 -11.19
N ASN A 10 -31.29 -3.71 -11.51
CA ASN A 10 -30.29 -4.69 -11.90
C ASN A 10 -29.56 -4.17 -13.16
N ARG A 11 -28.37 -3.56 -13.00
CA ARG A 11 -27.47 -3.29 -14.12
C ARG A 11 -26.79 -4.61 -14.48
N GLY A 12 -27.13 -5.12 -15.64
CA GLY A 12 -26.62 -6.35 -16.19
C GLY A 12 -25.09 -6.40 -16.20
N ASN A 13 -24.56 -7.54 -15.79
CA ASN A 13 -23.18 -7.93 -15.88
C ASN A 13 -22.73 -7.96 -17.35
N ASN A 14 -22.20 -6.85 -17.86
CA ASN A 14 -21.37 -6.88 -19.06
C ASN A 14 -19.92 -7.11 -18.62
N ASN A 15 -19.57 -8.39 -18.38
CA ASN A 15 -18.19 -8.87 -18.26
C ASN A 15 -17.57 -8.95 -19.67
N GLY A 16 -17.38 -7.81 -20.33
CA GLY A 16 -16.67 -7.67 -21.58
C GLY A 16 -15.29 -7.10 -21.31
N ILE A 17 -14.26 -7.72 -21.86
CA ILE A 17 -12.96 -7.08 -22.11
C ILE A 17 -13.30 -5.75 -22.78
N SER A 18 -13.08 -4.63 -22.08
CA SER A 18 -13.24 -3.31 -22.67
C SER A 18 -12.20 -3.18 -23.78
N THR A 19 -12.59 -3.48 -25.00
CA THR A 19 -11.84 -3.12 -26.20
C THR A 19 -11.66 -1.62 -26.16
N MET A 20 -10.39 -1.18 -26.18
CA MET A 20 -9.96 0.20 -26.09
C MET A 20 -10.71 1.07 -27.10
N SER A 21 -11.68 1.86 -26.67
CA SER A 21 -12.08 3.06 -27.37
C SER A 21 -11.08 4.13 -27.01
N ASP A 22 -10.49 4.75 -28.02
CA ASP A 22 -9.61 5.90 -27.91
C ASP A 22 -10.43 7.08 -27.37
N ASP A 23 -10.46 7.23 -26.03
CA ASP A 23 -11.15 8.32 -25.35
C ASP A 23 -10.16 9.45 -25.07
N SER A 24 -9.75 10.13 -26.15
CA SER A 24 -8.86 11.29 -26.13
C SER A 24 -9.51 12.57 -25.57
N GLY A 25 -10.67 12.48 -24.96
CA GLY A 25 -11.53 13.63 -24.59
C GLY A 25 -11.69 13.92 -23.10
N HIS A 26 -11.20 13.10 -22.17
CA HIS A 26 -11.33 13.32 -20.73
C HIS A 26 -9.97 13.42 -20.04
N ASN A 27 -9.86 14.30 -19.05
CA ASN A 27 -8.67 14.56 -18.20
C ASN A 27 -8.17 13.34 -17.41
N GLY A 28 -8.42 12.12 -17.87
CA GLY A 28 -8.01 10.88 -17.23
C GLY A 28 -6.54 10.53 -17.42
N TRP A 29 -6.03 9.58 -16.62
CA TRP A 29 -4.68 9.08 -16.75
C TRP A 29 -4.47 8.44 -18.14
N SER A 30 -3.44 8.88 -18.87
CA SER A 30 -3.20 8.49 -20.27
C SER A 30 -2.99 6.98 -20.43
N ARG A 31 -3.38 6.46 -21.60
CA ARG A 31 -3.24 5.06 -21.98
C ARG A 31 -2.20 4.86 -23.06
N ILE A 32 -1.69 3.65 -23.16
CA ILE A 32 -0.78 3.18 -24.21
C ILE A 32 -1.27 1.82 -24.69
N THR A 33 -1.15 1.55 -25.99
CA THR A 33 -1.49 0.22 -26.50
C THR A 33 -0.49 -0.83 -26.03
N PRO A 34 -0.89 -2.11 -25.86
CA PRO A 34 0.05 -3.17 -25.53
C PRO A 34 1.23 -3.25 -26.48
N ALA A 35 0.98 -3.10 -27.78
CA ALA A 35 2.03 -3.16 -28.81
C ALA A 35 3.09 -2.06 -28.66
N GLU A 36 2.67 -0.81 -28.42
CA GLU A 36 3.57 0.31 -28.15
C GLU A 36 4.36 0.14 -26.85
N ALA A 37 3.76 -0.51 -25.86
CA ALA A 37 4.41 -0.84 -24.59
C ALA A 37 5.31 -2.09 -24.66
N GLY A 38 5.37 -2.79 -25.80
CA GLY A 38 6.17 -3.99 -25.98
C GLY A 38 5.50 -5.28 -25.47
N TYR A 39 4.17 -5.31 -25.45
CA TYR A 39 3.36 -6.44 -25.00
C TYR A 39 2.50 -7.00 -26.12
N ASP A 40 2.16 -8.28 -26.01
CA ASP A 40 1.29 -8.98 -26.95
C ASP A 40 -0.16 -8.89 -26.50
N ALA A 41 -1.01 -8.30 -27.35
CA ALA A 41 -2.43 -8.10 -27.04
C ALA A 41 -3.22 -9.42 -26.92
N GLY A 42 -2.84 -10.44 -27.72
CA GLY A 42 -3.47 -11.76 -27.65
C GLY A 42 -3.18 -12.46 -26.32
N LYS A 43 -1.91 -12.49 -25.93
CA LYS A 43 -1.49 -13.04 -24.62
C LYS A 43 -2.10 -12.26 -23.45
N LEU A 44 -2.27 -10.94 -23.55
CA LEU A 44 -2.97 -10.16 -22.54
C LEU A 44 -4.45 -10.52 -22.42
N ALA A 45 -5.10 -10.87 -23.54
CA ALA A 45 -6.47 -11.37 -23.49
C ALA A 45 -6.54 -12.74 -22.78
N GLU A 46 -5.61 -13.65 -23.08
CA GLU A 46 -5.47 -14.94 -22.37
C GLU A 46 -5.18 -14.73 -20.88
N PHE A 47 -4.32 -13.78 -20.53
CA PHE A 47 -4.07 -13.40 -19.14
C PHE A 47 -5.35 -12.91 -18.44
N GLY A 48 -6.21 -12.15 -19.13
CA GLY A 48 -7.52 -11.72 -18.63
C GLY A 48 -8.42 -12.91 -18.30
N GLU A 49 -8.52 -13.90 -19.18
CA GLU A 49 -9.31 -15.12 -18.94
C GLU A 49 -8.71 -15.98 -17.83
N PHE A 50 -7.37 -16.10 -17.76
CA PHE A 50 -6.70 -16.76 -16.64
C PHE A 50 -7.05 -16.07 -15.30
N SER A 51 -7.00 -14.75 -15.27
CA SER A 51 -7.29 -13.96 -14.05
C SER A 51 -8.74 -14.12 -13.58
N LYS A 52 -9.69 -14.18 -14.51
CA LYS A 52 -11.12 -14.42 -14.22
C LYS A 52 -11.35 -15.76 -13.53
N ASN A 53 -10.63 -16.79 -13.93
CA ASN A 53 -10.77 -18.15 -13.42
C ASN A 53 -9.94 -18.42 -12.16
N ASN A 54 -9.01 -17.54 -11.83
CA ASN A 54 -8.10 -17.72 -10.70
C ASN A 54 -8.25 -16.55 -9.72
N SER A 55 -8.98 -16.75 -8.61
CA SER A 55 -8.63 -16.03 -7.39
C SER A 55 -9.39 -14.80 -6.94
N GLY A 56 -10.63 -14.58 -7.26
CA GLY A 56 -11.36 -13.46 -6.62
C GLY A 56 -10.76 -12.07 -6.89
N VAL A 57 -9.98 -11.94 -7.97
CA VAL A 57 -9.48 -10.65 -8.48
C VAL A 57 -10.67 -9.78 -8.86
N THR A 58 -10.72 -8.56 -8.34
CA THR A 58 -11.76 -7.60 -8.69
C THR A 58 -11.30 -6.60 -9.72
N SER A 59 -10.05 -6.13 -9.60
CA SER A 59 -9.49 -5.20 -10.56
C SER A 59 -7.96 -5.20 -10.55
N MET A 60 -7.38 -4.90 -11.71
CA MET A 60 -5.94 -4.75 -11.89
C MET A 60 -5.64 -3.59 -12.84
N VAL A 61 -4.55 -2.90 -12.60
CA VAL A 61 -3.96 -1.92 -13.52
C VAL A 61 -2.48 -2.19 -13.66
N ALA A 62 -2.02 -2.40 -14.89
CA ALA A 62 -0.61 -2.34 -15.22
C ALA A 62 -0.32 -1.06 -16.00
N ALA A 63 0.48 -0.17 -15.40
CA ALA A 63 0.98 1.02 -16.05
C ALA A 63 2.44 0.83 -16.45
N VAL A 64 2.79 1.20 -17.67
CA VAL A 64 4.14 1.12 -18.23
C VAL A 64 4.54 2.52 -18.68
N ASP A 65 5.70 2.97 -18.24
CA ASP A 65 6.26 4.30 -18.53
C ASP A 65 5.25 5.44 -18.31
N GLY A 66 4.48 5.34 -17.24
CA GLY A 66 3.53 6.37 -16.82
C GLY A 66 2.19 6.35 -17.56
N LYS A 67 1.87 5.29 -18.30
CA LYS A 67 0.61 5.15 -19.03
C LYS A 67 -0.05 3.80 -18.72
N ILE A 68 -1.37 3.76 -18.60
CA ILE A 68 -2.11 2.51 -18.42
C ILE A 68 -1.98 1.67 -19.70
N MET A 69 -1.30 0.54 -19.59
CA MET A 69 -1.16 -0.45 -20.67
C MET A 69 -2.24 -1.53 -20.59
N TYR A 70 -2.58 -1.98 -19.38
CA TYR A 70 -3.57 -3.04 -19.18
C TYR A 70 -4.47 -2.70 -18.01
N ALA A 71 -5.75 -3.01 -18.16
CA ALA A 71 -6.77 -2.85 -17.13
C ALA A 71 -7.69 -4.07 -17.13
N TYR A 72 -8.07 -4.53 -15.94
CA TYR A 72 -8.98 -5.66 -15.75
C TYR A 72 -10.00 -5.33 -14.65
N GLY A 73 -11.25 -5.69 -14.87
CA GLY A 73 -12.35 -5.44 -13.94
C GLY A 73 -12.69 -3.95 -13.80
N ASP A 74 -13.40 -3.59 -12.74
CA ASP A 74 -13.71 -2.19 -12.45
C ASP A 74 -12.54 -1.53 -11.74
N ILE A 75 -11.69 -0.86 -12.51
CA ILE A 75 -10.48 -0.19 -12.00
C ILE A 75 -10.79 1.12 -11.28
N THR A 76 -12.04 1.60 -11.35
CA THR A 76 -12.49 2.88 -10.78
C THR A 76 -13.19 2.71 -9.43
N ALA A 77 -13.63 1.49 -9.09
CA ALA A 77 -14.31 1.21 -7.84
C ALA A 77 -13.39 1.30 -6.63
N PRO A 78 -13.58 2.27 -5.70
CA PRO A 78 -12.80 2.34 -4.49
C PRO A 78 -13.20 1.23 -3.51
N SER A 79 -12.23 0.66 -2.84
CA SER A 79 -12.43 -0.22 -1.70
C SER A 79 -11.25 -0.11 -0.74
N ILE A 80 -11.40 -0.67 0.46
CA ILE A 80 -10.35 -0.63 1.48
C ILE A 80 -9.04 -1.21 0.93
N ILE A 81 -7.94 -0.48 1.10
CA ILE A 81 -6.61 -0.94 0.68
C ILE A 81 -5.86 -1.69 1.78
N ALA A 82 -6.50 -1.93 2.90
CA ALA A 82 -5.96 -2.62 4.08
C ALA A 82 -4.56 -2.08 4.45
N SER A 83 -3.56 -2.95 4.60
CA SER A 83 -2.22 -2.54 5.05
C SER A 83 -1.40 -1.76 4.03
N CYS A 84 -1.83 -1.61 2.77
CA CYS A 84 -1.22 -0.64 1.86
C CYS A 84 -1.27 0.80 2.42
N ARG A 85 -2.20 1.08 3.35
CA ARG A 85 -2.29 2.36 4.08
C ARG A 85 -0.96 2.79 4.72
N LYS A 86 -0.16 1.82 5.16
CA LYS A 86 1.13 2.06 5.83
C LYS A 86 2.14 2.67 4.84
N SER A 87 2.19 2.11 3.63
CA SER A 87 3.03 2.66 2.57
C SER A 87 2.58 4.06 2.14
N VAL A 88 1.26 4.32 2.14
CA VAL A 88 0.72 5.68 1.91
C VAL A 88 1.17 6.64 3.02
N LEU A 89 1.09 6.24 4.29
CA LEU A 89 1.61 7.06 5.40
C LEU A 89 3.12 7.28 5.26
N SER A 90 3.89 6.25 4.87
CA SER A 90 5.32 6.40 4.59
C SER A 90 5.60 7.46 3.53
N MET A 91 4.79 7.54 2.46
CA MET A 91 4.93 8.60 1.46
C MET A 91 4.75 9.98 2.07
N LEU A 92 3.74 10.16 2.93
CA LEU A 92 3.49 11.43 3.63
C LEU A 92 4.63 11.83 4.57
N TYR A 93 5.24 10.87 5.26
CA TYR A 93 6.39 11.11 6.13
C TYR A 93 7.55 11.79 5.43
N GLY A 94 7.77 11.48 4.15
CA GLY A 94 8.94 11.90 3.40
C GLY A 94 9.22 13.39 3.44
N LYS A 95 8.19 14.21 3.22
CA LYS A 95 8.29 15.66 3.25
C LYS A 95 8.70 16.18 4.63
N TYR A 96 8.06 15.69 5.67
CA TYR A 96 8.26 16.16 7.05
C TYR A 96 9.55 15.65 7.68
N VAL A 97 10.08 14.55 7.18
CA VAL A 97 11.44 14.10 7.52
C VAL A 97 12.48 14.98 6.82
N ALA A 98 12.24 15.34 5.57
CA ALA A 98 13.18 16.16 4.79
C ALA A 98 13.28 17.61 5.31
N ASP A 99 12.17 18.19 5.79
CA ASP A 99 12.15 19.54 6.34
C ASP A 99 12.49 19.59 7.86
N GLY A 100 12.71 18.45 8.50
CA GLY A 100 13.07 18.33 9.91
C GLY A 100 11.90 18.41 10.89
N THR A 101 10.66 18.52 10.42
CA THR A 101 9.45 18.50 11.27
C THR A 101 9.33 17.17 12.02
N ILE A 102 9.69 16.07 11.37
CA ILE A 102 9.74 14.73 11.97
C ILE A 102 11.20 14.27 12.11
N ASN A 103 11.66 14.17 13.36
CA ASN A 103 12.96 13.54 13.66
C ASN A 103 12.77 12.03 13.86
N LEU A 104 13.33 11.25 12.95
CA LEU A 104 13.24 9.79 12.99
C LEU A 104 13.90 9.14 14.21
N ASN A 105 14.86 9.82 14.85
CA ASN A 105 15.58 9.33 16.02
C ASN A 105 14.87 9.69 17.34
N GLN A 106 13.84 10.53 17.30
CA GLN A 106 13.08 10.88 18.48
C GLN A 106 12.36 9.65 19.01
N THR A 107 12.39 9.43 20.31
CA THR A 107 11.78 8.27 20.94
C THR A 107 10.30 8.49 21.25
N VAL A 108 9.54 7.42 21.34
CA VAL A 108 8.13 7.48 21.74
C VAL A 108 7.97 8.03 23.17
N GLY A 109 8.99 7.81 24.02
CA GLY A 109 9.02 8.38 25.36
C GLY A 109 9.20 9.90 25.37
N GLU A 110 10.14 10.44 24.57
CA GLU A 110 10.33 11.90 24.38
C GLU A 110 9.09 12.57 23.79
N LEU A 111 8.35 11.85 22.93
CA LEU A 111 7.09 12.30 22.34
C LEU A 111 5.92 12.23 23.33
N GLY A 112 6.09 11.68 24.52
CA GLY A 112 4.99 11.50 25.47
C GLY A 112 3.96 10.45 25.04
N ILE A 113 4.30 9.59 24.08
CA ILE A 113 3.42 8.49 23.64
C ILE A 113 3.21 7.52 24.81
N THR A 114 1.96 7.22 25.09
CA THR A 114 1.55 6.23 26.08
C THR A 114 0.32 5.49 25.59
N ASP A 115 0.01 4.34 26.20
CA ASP A 115 -1.17 3.57 25.84
C ASP A 115 -1.82 2.98 27.10
N ILE A 116 -2.90 2.23 26.95
CA ILE A 116 -3.66 1.61 28.02
C ILE A 116 -2.73 0.76 28.89
N GLY A 117 -2.71 1.03 30.20
CA GLY A 117 -1.78 0.37 31.12
C GLY A 117 -0.33 0.86 31.06
N GLY A 118 -0.05 1.87 30.23
CA GLY A 118 1.27 2.50 30.10
C GLY A 118 2.28 1.71 29.27
N LEU A 119 3.40 2.37 28.94
CA LEU A 119 4.55 1.73 28.28
C LEU A 119 5.66 1.45 29.29
N LEU A 120 6.34 0.32 29.12
CA LEU A 120 7.53 -0.03 29.91
C LEU A 120 8.68 0.94 29.63
N PRO A 121 9.64 1.11 30.60
CA PRO A 121 10.81 1.95 30.37
C PRO A 121 11.60 1.59 29.10
N SER A 122 11.76 0.30 28.81
CA SER A 122 12.43 -0.19 27.59
C SER A 122 11.65 0.13 26.31
N GLU A 123 10.33 0.08 26.37
CA GLU A 123 9.46 0.38 25.23
C GLU A 123 9.50 1.87 24.86
N LYS A 124 9.66 2.76 25.86
CA LYS A 124 9.78 4.21 25.66
C LYS A 124 11.02 4.63 24.88
N LEU A 125 11.99 3.74 24.73
CA LEU A 125 13.21 3.98 23.96
C LEU A 125 13.04 3.76 22.45
N ALA A 126 11.94 3.12 22.03
CA ALA A 126 11.65 2.92 20.61
C ALA A 126 11.57 4.26 19.88
N THR A 127 12.26 4.35 18.74
CA THR A 127 12.30 5.57 17.92
C THR A 127 11.15 5.62 16.90
N VAL A 128 10.88 6.80 16.36
CA VAL A 128 9.95 6.94 15.22
C VAL A 128 10.37 6.03 14.07
N TYR A 129 11.67 5.88 13.81
CA TYR A 129 12.15 4.97 12.76
C TYR A 129 11.89 3.50 13.07
N ASP A 130 11.98 3.11 14.34
CA ASP A 130 11.64 1.74 14.75
C ASP A 130 10.15 1.43 14.51
N LEU A 131 9.25 2.40 14.72
CA LEU A 131 7.84 2.26 14.39
C LEU A 131 7.64 2.04 12.87
N LEU A 132 8.26 2.86 12.03
CA LEU A 132 8.12 2.77 10.57
C LEU A 132 8.70 1.47 10.01
N THR A 133 9.71 0.91 10.67
CA THR A 133 10.38 -0.33 10.26
C THR A 133 9.90 -1.56 11.00
N SER A 134 8.89 -1.40 11.86
CA SER A 134 8.29 -2.47 12.68
C SER A 134 9.32 -3.21 13.55
N ARG A 135 10.15 -2.44 14.24
CA ARG A 135 11.25 -2.90 15.09
C ARG A 135 11.23 -2.27 16.48
N SER A 136 10.08 -1.75 16.90
CA SER A 136 9.94 -1.05 18.18
C SER A 136 10.24 -1.91 19.41
N GLY A 137 10.02 -3.22 19.34
CA GLY A 137 10.04 -4.11 20.50
C GLY A 137 8.85 -3.88 21.46
N VAL A 138 7.90 -3.02 21.07
CA VAL A 138 6.69 -2.74 21.85
C VAL A 138 5.61 -3.74 21.45
N TYR A 139 5.34 -4.71 22.29
CA TYR A 139 4.32 -5.74 22.03
C TYR A 139 3.02 -5.45 22.77
N HIS A 140 2.63 -4.19 22.82
CA HIS A 140 1.35 -3.75 23.35
C HIS A 140 0.20 -4.25 22.43
N PRO A 141 -0.98 -4.55 22.97
CA PRO A 141 -2.17 -4.83 22.17
C PRO A 141 -2.43 -3.69 21.17
N SER A 142 -2.86 -4.03 19.98
CA SER A 142 -3.17 -3.05 18.92
C SER A 142 -4.67 -2.90 18.75
N ALA A 143 -5.14 -1.68 18.56
CA ALA A 143 -6.54 -1.41 18.21
C ALA A 143 -6.97 -2.06 16.88
N THR A 144 -6.01 -2.48 16.03
CA THR A 144 -6.30 -3.14 14.74
C THR A 144 -5.69 -4.54 14.70
N SER A 145 -6.46 -5.52 14.22
CA SER A 145 -6.03 -6.91 14.09
C SER A 145 -4.98 -7.12 12.97
N GLY A 146 -4.38 -8.29 12.91
CA GLY A 146 -3.51 -8.76 11.82
C GLY A 146 -2.02 -8.47 12.03
N GLY A 147 -1.58 -8.06 13.22
CA GLY A 147 -0.18 -8.09 13.63
C GLY A 147 0.34 -9.52 13.89
N LYS A 148 1.64 -9.66 14.10
CA LYS A 148 2.32 -10.94 14.44
C LYS A 148 2.91 -10.90 15.86
N THR A 149 2.26 -10.20 16.78
CA THR A 149 2.71 -9.99 18.16
C THR A 149 2.10 -10.98 19.17
N ASP A 150 1.18 -11.82 18.73
CA ASP A 150 0.50 -12.80 19.60
C ASP A 150 1.52 -13.73 20.26
N GLY A 151 1.43 -13.86 21.59
CA GLY A 151 2.33 -14.69 22.37
C GLY A 151 3.71 -14.10 22.63
N LEU A 152 3.99 -12.86 22.19
CA LEU A 152 5.23 -12.17 22.51
C LEU A 152 5.08 -11.39 23.82
N GLU A 153 6.06 -11.56 24.71
CA GLU A 153 6.07 -10.89 26.00
C GLU A 153 6.65 -9.48 25.88
N ARG A 154 5.99 -8.51 26.52
CA ARG A 154 6.41 -7.11 26.54
C ARG A 154 7.74 -6.94 27.27
N GLY A 155 8.60 -6.05 26.73
CA GLY A 155 9.89 -5.70 27.33
C GLY A 155 11.00 -6.75 27.13
N THR A 156 10.73 -7.86 26.42
CA THR A 156 11.73 -8.92 26.19
C THR A 156 12.68 -8.68 25.02
N VAL A 157 12.31 -7.79 24.11
CA VAL A 157 13.09 -7.49 22.90
C VAL A 157 13.45 -6.01 22.88
N PRO A 158 14.74 -5.65 22.82
CA PRO A 158 15.15 -4.25 22.69
C PRO A 158 14.69 -3.66 21.37
N HIS A 159 14.34 -2.36 21.38
CA HIS A 159 14.00 -1.62 20.17
C HIS A 159 15.13 -1.69 19.14
N GLY A 160 14.81 -1.55 17.86
CA GLY A 160 15.77 -1.54 16.76
C GLY A 160 16.41 -2.89 16.44
N THR A 161 16.14 -3.98 17.19
CA THR A 161 16.86 -5.26 17.06
C THR A 161 16.12 -6.31 16.25
N ARG A 162 14.81 -6.44 16.42
CA ARG A 162 14.01 -7.51 15.80
C ARG A 162 12.80 -6.96 15.06
N TYR A 163 12.63 -7.41 13.83
CA TYR A 163 11.41 -7.18 13.06
C TYR A 163 10.28 -8.08 13.57
N VAL A 164 9.17 -7.47 13.86
CA VAL A 164 7.88 -8.16 14.07
C VAL A 164 6.79 -7.29 13.44
N TYR A 165 6.05 -7.83 12.48
CA TYR A 165 4.97 -7.06 11.85
C TYR A 165 3.92 -6.68 12.89
N ASN A 166 3.97 -5.43 13.35
CA ASN A 166 3.27 -4.94 14.53
C ASN A 166 2.31 -3.81 14.17
N ASN A 167 1.02 -4.06 14.26
CA ASN A 167 0.02 -3.04 13.97
C ASN A 167 0.00 -1.89 14.97
N TRP A 168 0.44 -2.12 16.22
CA TRP A 168 0.63 -1.05 17.17
C TRP A 168 1.63 0.00 16.66
N ASP A 169 2.79 -0.43 16.19
CA ASP A 169 3.82 0.45 15.63
C ASP A 169 3.25 1.37 14.54
N PHE A 170 2.49 0.78 13.62
CA PHE A 170 1.96 1.51 12.48
C PHE A 170 0.82 2.46 12.85
N ASN A 171 0.02 2.12 13.85
CA ASN A 171 -1.02 3.00 14.37
C ASN A 171 -0.40 4.17 15.14
N VAL A 172 0.60 3.90 15.99
CA VAL A 172 1.37 4.94 16.69
C VAL A 172 2.09 5.86 15.71
N ALA A 173 2.66 5.31 14.63
CA ALA A 173 3.23 6.15 13.57
C ALA A 173 2.19 7.13 12.99
N GLY A 174 0.93 6.70 12.84
CA GLY A 174 -0.16 7.61 12.47
C GLY A 174 -0.40 8.71 13.51
N THR A 175 -0.43 8.37 14.79
CA THR A 175 -0.54 9.33 15.89
C THR A 175 0.63 10.32 15.90
N VAL A 176 1.87 9.82 15.77
CA VAL A 176 3.09 10.66 15.71
C VAL A 176 3.04 11.63 14.52
N PHE A 177 2.60 11.14 13.35
CA PHE A 177 2.41 12.00 12.17
C PHE A 177 1.48 13.18 12.50
N THR A 178 0.27 12.89 12.99
CA THR A 178 -0.72 13.91 13.32
C THR A 178 -0.18 14.89 14.39
N MET A 179 0.47 14.36 15.43
CA MET A 179 0.99 15.14 16.54
C MET A 179 2.09 16.12 16.10
N LEU A 180 3.06 15.65 15.33
CA LEU A 180 4.22 16.47 14.94
C LEU A 180 3.92 17.43 13.79
N THR A 181 3.03 17.06 12.87
CA THR A 181 2.67 17.90 11.73
C THR A 181 1.49 18.82 12.01
N GLY A 182 0.70 18.56 13.05
CA GLY A 182 -0.56 19.24 13.33
C GLY A 182 -1.65 18.95 12.28
N LYS A 183 -1.45 17.95 11.40
CA LYS A 183 -2.38 17.64 10.32
C LYS A 183 -3.08 16.30 10.56
N ASP A 184 -4.35 16.26 10.27
CA ASP A 184 -5.09 15.02 10.12
C ASP A 184 -4.52 14.22 8.92
N ILE A 185 -4.35 12.90 9.08
CA ILE A 185 -3.74 12.02 8.07
C ILE A 185 -4.53 12.05 6.75
N PHE A 186 -5.86 12.01 6.82
CA PHE A 186 -6.71 11.96 5.62
C PHE A 186 -6.69 13.30 4.90
N LYS A 187 -6.67 14.40 5.66
CA LYS A 187 -6.51 15.74 5.09
C LYS A 187 -5.14 15.92 4.46
N ALA A 188 -4.07 15.46 5.11
CA ALA A 188 -2.73 15.49 4.55
C ALA A 188 -2.64 14.65 3.26
N PHE A 189 -3.22 13.44 3.24
CA PHE A 189 -3.29 12.61 2.05
C PHE A 189 -4.02 13.31 0.91
N TYR A 190 -5.17 13.91 1.20
CA TYR A 190 -5.95 14.65 0.19
C TYR A 190 -5.17 15.82 -0.41
N GLU A 191 -4.64 16.71 0.45
CA GLU A 191 -3.97 17.94 0.01
C GLU A 191 -2.62 17.70 -0.64
N GLU A 192 -1.86 16.71 -0.17
CA GLU A 192 -0.45 16.53 -0.53
C GLU A 192 -0.21 15.43 -1.57
N LEU A 193 -1.17 14.49 -1.71
CA LEU A 193 -1.07 13.42 -2.72
C LEU A 193 -2.27 13.39 -3.66
N VAL A 194 -3.52 13.35 -3.16
CA VAL A 194 -4.70 13.20 -4.01
C VAL A 194 -4.81 14.33 -5.03
N LEU A 195 -4.85 15.57 -4.55
CA LEU A 195 -5.00 16.75 -5.42
C LEU A 195 -3.82 16.91 -6.39
N PRO A 196 -2.55 16.88 -5.92
CA PRO A 196 -1.42 17.08 -6.84
C PRO A 196 -1.25 15.97 -7.88
N LEU A 197 -1.57 14.71 -7.53
CA LEU A 197 -1.54 13.58 -8.45
C LEU A 197 -2.76 13.56 -9.38
N GLY A 198 -3.86 14.21 -8.98
CA GLY A 198 -5.15 14.09 -9.62
C GLY A 198 -5.69 12.67 -9.53
N LEU A 199 -5.79 12.09 -8.32
CA LEU A 199 -6.46 10.81 -8.12
C LEU A 199 -7.94 11.00 -8.49
N GLU A 200 -8.46 10.10 -9.31
CA GLU A 200 -9.73 10.35 -10.00
C GLU A 200 -10.93 9.74 -9.29
N ASP A 201 -10.68 8.75 -8.44
CA ASP A 201 -11.72 7.93 -7.81
C ASP A 201 -11.78 8.10 -6.29
N TYR A 202 -10.89 8.92 -5.73
CA TYR A 202 -10.85 9.16 -4.30
C TYR A 202 -12.05 10.00 -3.85
N ASP A 203 -12.82 9.47 -2.92
CA ASP A 203 -13.93 10.17 -2.29
C ASP A 203 -13.45 10.80 -0.96
N PRO A 204 -13.41 12.14 -0.83
CA PRO A 204 -12.98 12.82 0.38
C PRO A 204 -14.03 12.84 1.51
N SER A 205 -15.15 12.15 1.37
CA SER A 205 -16.25 12.14 2.36
C SER A 205 -15.75 11.73 3.74
N PRO A 206 -16.03 12.51 4.79
CA PRO A 206 -15.54 12.24 6.15
C PRO A 206 -16.01 10.88 6.70
N GLU A 207 -17.12 10.35 6.19
CA GLU A 207 -17.65 9.06 6.60
C GLU A 207 -16.71 7.90 6.29
N LEU A 208 -15.91 8.02 5.22
CA LEU A 208 -14.93 7.02 4.79
C LEU A 208 -13.57 7.20 5.49
N HIS A 209 -13.32 8.38 6.08
CA HIS A 209 -12.01 8.78 6.58
C HIS A 209 -12.03 8.96 8.08
N LYS A 210 -12.18 7.85 8.80
CA LYS A 210 -12.20 7.78 10.26
C LYS A 210 -11.07 6.93 10.78
N LEU A 211 -10.58 7.30 11.95
CA LEU A 211 -9.78 6.39 12.75
C LEU A 211 -10.69 5.27 13.26
N THR A 212 -10.24 4.02 13.13
CA THR A 212 -11.02 2.83 13.46
C THR A 212 -10.20 1.83 14.27
N GLY A 213 -10.87 1.02 15.06
CA GLY A 213 -10.25 -0.02 15.86
C GLY A 213 -10.93 -0.16 17.20
N ASP A 214 -10.38 -1.04 18.00
CA ASP A 214 -10.85 -1.31 19.37
C ASP A 214 -10.12 -0.38 20.34
N ALA A 215 -10.82 0.66 20.79
CA ALA A 215 -10.28 1.64 21.74
C ALA A 215 -10.10 1.08 23.17
N GLU A 216 -10.63 -0.11 23.46
CA GLU A 216 -10.37 -0.79 24.74
C GLU A 216 -8.99 -1.49 24.72
N LEU A 217 -8.43 -1.76 23.54
CA LEU A 217 -7.12 -2.38 23.39
C LEU A 217 -5.98 -1.35 23.27
N SER A 218 -6.23 -0.19 22.62
CA SER A 218 -5.21 0.82 22.42
C SER A 218 -5.82 2.19 22.11
N ASN A 219 -5.19 3.25 22.61
CA ASN A 219 -5.53 4.63 22.28
C ASN A 219 -5.15 5.01 20.84
N HIS A 220 -4.31 4.21 20.17
CA HIS A 220 -3.79 4.48 18.83
C HIS A 220 -4.60 3.70 17.81
N LEU A 221 -5.62 4.36 17.26
CA LEU A 221 -6.52 3.76 16.28
C LEU A 221 -5.89 3.65 14.90
N GLY A 222 -6.41 2.74 14.09
CA GLY A 222 -6.01 2.58 12.69
C GLY A 222 -6.61 3.65 11.79
N TYR A 223 -5.90 4.01 10.75
CA TYR A 223 -6.35 4.87 9.65
C TYR A 223 -6.47 4.02 8.39
N HIS A 224 -7.60 4.08 7.69
CA HIS A 224 -7.84 3.30 6.49
C HIS A 224 -8.18 4.21 5.31
N PHE A 225 -7.64 3.87 4.13
CA PHE A 225 -7.97 4.54 2.88
C PHE A 225 -8.78 3.60 1.99
N TYR A 226 -9.67 4.20 1.21
CA TYR A 226 -10.46 3.53 0.18
C TYR A 226 -10.02 4.08 -1.16
N LEU A 227 -9.35 3.24 -1.96
CA LEU A 227 -8.79 3.62 -3.25
C LEU A 227 -9.21 2.62 -4.31
N SER A 228 -9.31 3.10 -5.54
CA SER A 228 -9.47 2.28 -6.74
C SER A 228 -8.13 1.65 -7.15
N ALA A 229 -8.15 0.66 -8.03
CA ALA A 229 -6.92 0.10 -8.60
C ALA A 229 -6.16 1.15 -9.42
N ARG A 230 -6.88 2.06 -10.09
CA ARG A 230 -6.31 3.16 -10.86
C ARG A 230 -5.57 4.13 -9.95
N ASP A 231 -6.16 4.57 -8.86
CA ASP A 231 -5.52 5.48 -7.91
C ASP A 231 -4.34 4.83 -7.20
N MET A 232 -4.44 3.54 -6.84
CA MET A 232 -3.31 2.79 -6.30
C MET A 232 -2.14 2.71 -7.28
N ALA A 233 -2.40 2.49 -8.57
CA ALA A 233 -1.36 2.48 -9.59
C ALA A 233 -0.71 3.86 -9.76
N LYS A 234 -1.47 4.95 -9.64
CA LYS A 234 -0.96 6.32 -9.73
C LYS A 234 -0.03 6.67 -8.55
N LEU A 235 -0.35 6.20 -7.34
CA LEU A 235 0.56 6.29 -6.19
C LEU A 235 1.87 5.50 -6.43
N GLY A 236 1.77 4.30 -6.99
CA GLY A 236 2.94 3.51 -7.38
C GLY A 236 3.79 4.20 -8.43
N GLU A 237 3.16 4.87 -9.40
CA GLU A 237 3.86 5.62 -10.46
C GLU A 237 4.62 6.83 -9.89
N LEU A 238 4.05 7.53 -8.91
CA LEU A 238 4.76 8.58 -8.18
C LEU A 238 6.05 8.02 -7.55
N MET A 239 5.96 6.89 -6.87
CA MET A 239 7.13 6.23 -6.26
C MET A 239 8.16 5.81 -7.32
N ARG A 240 7.72 5.23 -8.45
CA ARG A 240 8.59 4.87 -9.58
C ARG A 240 9.33 6.07 -10.17
N ARG A 241 8.69 7.24 -10.17
CA ARG A 241 9.24 8.51 -10.65
C ARG A 241 10.04 9.27 -9.61
N ASN A 242 10.53 8.57 -8.58
CA ASN A 242 11.28 9.17 -7.47
C ASN A 242 10.55 10.37 -6.82
N GLY A 243 9.22 10.26 -6.73
CA GLY A 243 8.38 11.24 -6.05
C GLY A 243 8.11 12.53 -6.79
N VAL A 244 8.48 12.61 -8.07
CA VAL A 244 8.25 13.81 -8.90
C VAL A 244 7.00 13.63 -9.76
N TRP A 245 6.08 14.59 -9.67
CA TRP A 245 4.87 14.63 -10.49
C TRP A 245 4.66 16.04 -11.07
N ASN A 246 4.50 16.12 -12.39
CA ASN A 246 4.34 17.40 -13.10
C ASN A 246 5.35 18.49 -12.68
N GLY A 247 6.63 18.11 -12.54
CA GLY A 247 7.72 18.99 -12.13
C GLY A 247 7.75 19.34 -10.64
N LYS A 248 6.81 18.84 -9.81
CA LYS A 248 6.78 19.05 -8.35
C LYS A 248 7.28 17.82 -7.62
N VAL A 249 8.10 18.01 -6.60
CA VAL A 249 8.48 16.96 -5.66
C VAL A 249 7.36 16.81 -4.63
N LEU A 250 6.66 15.67 -4.66
CA LEU A 250 5.62 15.32 -3.69
C LEU A 250 6.17 14.41 -2.59
N VAL A 251 7.12 13.53 -2.96
CA VAL A 251 7.85 12.68 -2.01
C VAL A 251 9.35 12.83 -2.31
N PRO A 252 10.19 13.24 -1.35
CA PRO A 252 11.63 13.40 -1.58
C PRO A 252 12.30 12.10 -2.03
N ALA A 253 13.16 12.16 -3.05
CA ALA A 253 13.86 10.98 -3.59
C ALA A 253 14.71 10.26 -2.54
N ASP A 254 15.40 11.00 -1.67
CA ASP A 254 16.19 10.42 -0.58
C ASP A 254 15.32 9.63 0.42
N TRP A 255 14.09 10.09 0.63
CA TRP A 255 13.12 9.34 1.44
C TRP A 255 12.69 8.05 0.74
N ILE A 256 12.41 8.11 -0.56
CA ILE A 256 12.07 6.91 -1.34
C ILE A 256 13.21 5.89 -1.26
N ALA A 257 14.45 6.33 -1.50
CA ALA A 257 15.62 5.46 -1.38
C ALA A 257 15.75 4.86 0.03
N ARG A 258 15.44 5.64 1.07
CA ARG A 258 15.48 5.16 2.47
C ARG A 258 14.34 4.19 2.77
N CYS A 259 13.10 4.52 2.43
CA CYS A 259 11.95 3.70 2.81
C CYS A 259 11.86 2.37 2.02
N THR A 260 12.46 2.31 0.83
CA THR A 260 12.55 1.10 0.01
C THR A 260 13.87 0.33 0.18
N LYS A 261 14.73 0.73 1.11
CA LYS A 261 15.93 -0.02 1.49
C LYS A 261 15.56 -1.11 2.50
N VAL A 262 16.15 -2.30 2.35
CA VAL A 262 16.00 -3.36 3.35
C VAL A 262 16.61 -2.92 4.68
N VAL A 263 15.79 -2.84 5.71
CA VAL A 263 16.20 -2.60 7.11
C VAL A 263 16.09 -3.87 7.92
N SER A 264 15.08 -4.68 7.64
CA SER A 264 14.82 -5.95 8.28
C SER A 264 14.86 -7.06 7.24
N PRO A 265 15.99 -7.77 7.07
CA PRO A 265 16.10 -8.84 6.08
C PRO A 265 15.25 -10.05 6.49
N PHE A 266 14.63 -10.71 5.49
CA PHE A 266 13.99 -12.00 5.66
C PHE A 266 14.95 -13.09 5.18
N VAL A 267 15.22 -14.04 6.06
CA VAL A 267 16.14 -15.15 5.79
C VAL A 267 15.43 -16.48 6.06
N PRO A 268 15.72 -17.54 5.29
CA PRO A 268 15.18 -18.86 5.58
C PRO A 268 15.46 -19.27 7.05
N PRO A 269 14.52 -19.93 7.74
CA PRO A 269 13.28 -20.54 7.22
C PRO A 269 12.05 -19.61 7.16
N ASP A 270 12.20 -18.27 7.22
CA ASP A 270 11.06 -17.35 7.10
C ASP A 270 10.39 -17.54 5.71
N PRO A 271 9.09 -17.91 5.67
CA PRO A 271 8.39 -18.12 4.39
C PRO A 271 8.26 -16.86 3.55
N GLU A 272 8.37 -15.68 4.14
CA GLU A 272 8.37 -14.42 3.37
C GLU A 272 9.66 -14.25 2.55
N ALA A 273 10.77 -14.91 2.93
CA ALA A 273 12.03 -14.85 2.21
C ALA A 273 11.99 -15.42 0.78
N GLU A 274 10.94 -16.19 0.44
CA GLU A 274 10.70 -16.64 -0.93
C GLU A 274 10.39 -15.45 -1.86
N PHE A 275 9.64 -14.46 -1.37
CA PHE A 275 9.13 -13.35 -2.18
C PHE A 275 9.83 -12.02 -1.91
N TRP A 276 10.28 -11.83 -0.68
CA TRP A 276 10.80 -10.56 -0.20
C TRP A 276 12.21 -10.71 0.37
N SER A 277 13.10 -9.79 0.00
CA SER A 277 14.41 -9.66 0.67
C SER A 277 14.26 -9.14 2.10
N GLY A 278 13.19 -8.40 2.38
CA GLY A 278 12.94 -7.85 3.69
C GLY A 278 11.95 -6.70 3.69
N TYR A 279 11.97 -5.96 4.79
CA TYR A 279 11.10 -4.82 5.04
C TYR A 279 11.91 -3.53 5.22
N GLY A 280 11.44 -2.46 4.60
CA GLY A 280 11.96 -1.11 4.77
C GLY A 280 11.10 -0.29 5.72
N ALA A 281 10.96 1.01 5.48
CA ALA A 281 10.02 1.83 6.23
C ALA A 281 8.62 1.77 5.59
N MET A 282 7.85 0.77 6.00
CA MET A 282 6.49 0.46 5.54
C MET A 282 6.39 -0.02 4.07
N TRP A 283 7.48 -0.51 3.50
CA TRP A 283 7.54 -1.11 2.17
C TRP A 283 8.17 -2.49 2.20
N TRP A 284 7.66 -3.40 1.37
CA TRP A 284 8.16 -4.75 1.16
C TRP A 284 9.11 -4.76 -0.04
N ILE A 285 10.32 -5.24 0.12
CA ILE A 285 11.36 -5.23 -0.93
C ILE A 285 11.47 -6.62 -1.54
N VAL A 286 11.27 -6.71 -2.86
CA VAL A 286 11.27 -8.00 -3.58
C VAL A 286 12.64 -8.69 -3.49
N ASN A 287 12.60 -10.00 -3.32
CA ASN A 287 13.81 -10.83 -3.31
C ASN A 287 14.36 -11.00 -4.73
N SER A 288 15.29 -10.14 -5.12
CA SER A 288 15.87 -10.14 -6.48
C SER A 288 16.73 -11.36 -6.77
N GLU A 289 17.17 -12.13 -5.77
CA GLU A 289 17.88 -13.41 -5.99
C GLU A 289 16.93 -14.50 -6.43
N LYS A 290 15.70 -14.50 -5.91
CA LYS A 290 14.64 -15.44 -6.28
C LYS A 290 13.82 -14.97 -7.48
N HIS A 291 13.79 -13.67 -7.71
CA HIS A 291 12.98 -12.99 -8.73
C HIS A 291 13.85 -11.99 -9.50
N PRO A 292 14.86 -12.46 -10.29
CA PRO A 292 15.84 -11.58 -10.94
C PRO A 292 15.22 -10.61 -11.94
N GLU A 293 14.12 -10.95 -12.58
CA GLU A 293 13.36 -10.08 -13.48
C GLU A 293 12.62 -8.93 -12.74
N LEU A 294 12.51 -9.03 -11.42
CA LEU A 294 11.92 -8.01 -10.55
C LEU A 294 12.99 -7.25 -9.76
N LYS A 295 14.21 -7.20 -10.27
CA LYS A 295 15.32 -6.52 -9.61
C LYS A 295 14.96 -5.08 -9.24
N GLY A 296 15.20 -4.72 -7.98
CA GLY A 296 14.91 -3.40 -7.44
C GLY A 296 13.42 -3.11 -7.20
N ALA A 297 12.54 -4.12 -7.39
CA ALA A 297 11.12 -3.94 -7.15
C ALA A 297 10.78 -3.93 -5.66
N TYR A 298 9.72 -3.20 -5.34
CA TYR A 298 9.16 -3.10 -3.99
C TYR A 298 7.63 -2.95 -4.05
N SER A 299 6.96 -3.24 -2.94
CA SER A 299 5.50 -3.24 -2.91
C SER A 299 4.92 -2.69 -1.63
N ALA A 300 3.80 -1.96 -1.75
CA ALA A 300 2.81 -1.90 -0.69
C ALA A 300 2.02 -3.21 -0.71
N LEU A 301 1.67 -3.72 0.48
CA LEU A 301 0.96 -4.97 0.63
C LEU A 301 -0.14 -4.84 1.67
N GLY A 302 -1.36 -5.21 1.27
CA GLY A 302 -2.53 -5.22 2.13
C GLY A 302 -3.19 -6.60 2.21
N SER A 303 -3.79 -6.86 3.37
CA SER A 303 -4.59 -8.07 3.57
C SER A 303 -5.63 -8.22 2.48
N TYR A 304 -6.02 -9.46 2.24
CA TYR A 304 -7.03 -9.81 1.24
C TYR A 304 -6.63 -9.49 -0.21
N GLY A 305 -5.32 -9.42 -0.50
CA GLY A 305 -4.83 -9.23 -1.86
C GLY A 305 -4.96 -7.80 -2.39
N GLN A 306 -4.42 -6.86 -1.64
CA GLN A 306 -4.23 -5.48 -2.09
C GLN A 306 -2.74 -5.25 -2.31
N TYR A 307 -2.32 -4.86 -3.51
CA TYR A 307 -0.91 -4.66 -3.84
C TYR A 307 -0.71 -3.41 -4.69
N ILE A 308 0.38 -2.69 -4.40
CA ILE A 308 0.98 -1.70 -5.29
C ILE A 308 2.41 -2.15 -5.53
N MET A 309 2.64 -2.88 -6.61
CA MET A 309 3.98 -3.35 -6.99
C MET A 309 4.63 -2.33 -7.91
N VAL A 310 5.80 -1.85 -7.53
CA VAL A 310 6.62 -0.94 -8.34
C VAL A 310 7.82 -1.72 -8.84
N ILE A 311 8.03 -1.74 -10.16
CA ILE A 311 9.09 -2.51 -10.84
C ILE A 311 9.91 -1.54 -11.70
N PRO A 312 10.93 -0.86 -11.12
CA PRO A 312 11.67 0.21 -11.81
C PRO A 312 12.34 -0.23 -13.10
N GLU A 313 12.99 -1.40 -13.11
CA GLU A 313 13.67 -1.96 -14.29
C GLU A 313 12.74 -2.15 -15.50
N LEU A 314 11.47 -2.45 -15.24
CA LEU A 314 10.45 -2.62 -16.28
C LEU A 314 9.66 -1.34 -16.55
N LYS A 315 10.01 -0.24 -15.88
CA LYS A 315 9.22 1.00 -15.87
C LYS A 315 7.74 0.75 -15.62
N MET A 316 7.42 -0.25 -14.79
CA MET A 316 6.07 -0.74 -14.58
C MET A 316 5.61 -0.49 -13.15
N VAL A 317 4.31 -0.24 -13.03
CA VAL A 317 3.54 -0.36 -11.79
C VAL A 317 2.40 -1.35 -12.02
N PHE A 318 2.22 -2.27 -11.09
CA PHE A 318 1.12 -3.21 -11.11
C PHE A 318 0.30 -3.08 -9.83
N ALA A 319 -0.86 -2.44 -9.94
CA ALA A 319 -1.84 -2.38 -8.87
C ALA A 319 -2.84 -3.53 -9.01
N PHE A 320 -3.11 -4.17 -7.89
CA PHE A 320 -3.92 -5.38 -7.83
C PHE A 320 -4.89 -5.29 -6.65
N LYS A 321 -6.14 -5.62 -6.89
CA LYS A 321 -7.20 -5.71 -5.87
C LYS A 321 -7.96 -7.02 -5.97
N SER A 322 -8.33 -7.55 -4.83
CA SER A 322 -9.26 -8.68 -4.77
C SER A 322 -10.42 -8.39 -3.82
N ALA A 323 -11.52 -9.13 -3.99
CA ALA A 323 -12.77 -8.92 -3.22
C ALA A 323 -12.57 -9.04 -1.70
N GLY A 324 -11.46 -9.61 -1.29
CA GLY A 324 -11.16 -9.81 0.11
C GLY A 324 -12.18 -10.70 0.81
N GLY A 325 -11.78 -11.30 1.89
CA GLY A 325 -12.61 -12.13 2.73
C GLY A 325 -11.81 -13.31 3.26
N LYS A 326 -12.23 -13.84 4.40
CA LYS A 326 -11.60 -15.01 5.01
C LYS A 326 -11.61 -16.24 4.09
N ALA A 327 -12.59 -16.29 3.17
CA ALA A 327 -12.80 -17.42 2.26
C ALA A 327 -11.81 -17.49 1.08
N ASN A 328 -11.23 -16.36 0.66
CA ASN A 328 -10.30 -16.34 -0.47
C ASN A 328 -9.21 -15.24 -0.32
N PRO A 329 -8.30 -15.38 0.65
CA PRO A 329 -7.21 -14.43 0.80
C PRO A 329 -6.22 -14.64 -0.37
N THR A 330 -6.03 -13.65 -1.23
CA THR A 330 -4.97 -13.69 -2.23
C THR A 330 -3.62 -13.59 -1.51
N LYS A 331 -2.99 -14.74 -1.34
CA LYS A 331 -1.67 -14.89 -0.70
C LYS A 331 -0.57 -14.46 -1.69
N ARG A 332 0.70 -14.38 -1.20
CA ARG A 332 1.87 -13.98 -2.01
C ARG A 332 2.01 -14.81 -3.28
N ARG A 333 1.99 -16.14 -3.18
CA ARG A 333 2.19 -17.05 -4.32
C ARG A 333 1.17 -16.82 -5.45
N PRO A 334 -0.15 -16.77 -5.23
CA PRO A 334 -1.11 -16.42 -6.27
C PRO A 334 -0.87 -15.03 -6.90
N PHE A 335 -0.51 -14.03 -6.11
CA PHE A 335 -0.18 -12.70 -6.64
C PHE A 335 1.05 -12.75 -7.56
N PHE A 336 2.15 -13.39 -7.12
CA PHE A 336 3.35 -13.52 -7.95
C PHE A 336 3.07 -14.36 -9.20
N THR A 337 2.24 -15.42 -9.11
CA THR A 337 1.81 -16.18 -10.30
C THR A 337 1.11 -15.28 -11.31
N LEU A 338 0.19 -14.42 -10.87
CA LEU A 338 -0.48 -13.46 -11.77
C LEU A 338 0.50 -12.43 -12.34
N LEU A 339 1.41 -11.92 -11.52
CA LEU A 339 2.44 -10.99 -11.99
C LEU A 339 3.31 -11.64 -13.08
N TYR A 340 3.79 -12.87 -12.87
CA TYR A 340 4.57 -13.58 -13.88
C TYR A 340 3.78 -13.86 -15.16
N LYS A 341 2.51 -14.25 -15.04
CA LYS A 341 1.63 -14.42 -16.19
C LYS A 341 1.46 -13.12 -17.00
N LEU A 342 1.38 -11.98 -16.31
CA LEU A 342 1.40 -10.69 -16.98
C LEU A 342 2.76 -10.45 -17.70
N LEU A 343 3.88 -10.75 -17.05
CA LEU A 343 5.22 -10.54 -17.61
C LEU A 343 5.52 -11.47 -18.82
N GLU A 344 4.95 -12.69 -18.86
CA GLU A 344 5.02 -13.62 -20.00
C GLU A 344 4.35 -13.05 -21.27
N THR A 345 3.53 -12.00 -21.15
CA THR A 345 2.90 -11.34 -22.29
C THR A 345 3.82 -10.33 -22.98
N ARG A 346 5.02 -10.08 -22.46
CA ARG A 346 6.04 -9.25 -23.12
C ARG A 346 6.54 -9.90 -24.41
N LYS A 347 6.88 -9.05 -25.41
CA LYS A 347 7.47 -9.46 -26.69
C LYS A 347 8.96 -9.65 -26.57
#